data_27d7eb394f7ea7a57039c2bfa4335155
#
_entry.id   27d7eb394f7ea7a57039c2bfa4335155
#
_cell.length_a   1.000
_cell.length_b   1.000
_cell.length_c   1.000
_cell.angle_alpha   90.00
_cell.angle_beta   90.00
_cell.angle_gamma   90.00
#
_symmetry.space_group_name_H-M   'P 1'
#
loop_
_entity.id
_entity.type
_entity.pdbx_description
1 polymer ?
#
loop_
_entity_poly.entity_id
_entity_poly.type
_entity_poly.pdbx_seq_one_letter_code
_entity_poly.pdbx_strand_id
1 'polypeptide(L)'
;MTTSRACILVLAIAAGSAFAGGSNYGVTPGALKQIAGQAREWPVPTPSFARDPAPAPDGNIYIAVMHGNRIARFDTAAEKFTEWELPPGAKPHGLVVDEAGIVWYTGNGNGSIGRLDPKSGKVTEYKVPGGGDPHTIVIDAGGKLWFTIQNGQRVGRLDRASGRIDEYPMSGNPYGLAIDRDGIVWVCRLAGDALGWIDPVSGKTGSVATGAGSLPRRIATAPDGSLWIAYYGNG
;
A
#
# COMPACT_ATOMS: atom_id res chain seq x y z
N MET A 1 36.02 -9.93 18.37
CA MET A 1 35.69 -11.14 17.63
C MET A 1 34.20 -11.35 17.71
N THR A 2 33.46 -10.86 16.73
CA THR A 2 31.99 -10.93 16.67
C THR A 2 31.64 -12.13 15.80
N THR A 3 31.13 -13.17 16.44
CA THR A 3 30.64 -14.39 15.76
C THR A 3 29.36 -14.07 14.97
N SER A 4 29.50 -13.98 13.66
CA SER A 4 28.37 -13.93 12.73
C SER A 4 27.61 -15.25 12.82
N ARG A 5 26.40 -15.23 13.36
CA ARG A 5 25.47 -16.37 13.29
C ARG A 5 24.78 -16.34 11.93
N ALA A 6 25.19 -17.21 11.03
CA ALA A 6 24.44 -17.48 9.82
C ALA A 6 23.13 -18.16 10.21
N CYS A 7 21.99 -17.48 10.05
CA CYS A 7 20.68 -18.11 10.12
C CYS A 7 20.40 -18.73 8.74
N ILE A 8 20.40 -20.05 8.66
CA ILE A 8 19.89 -20.78 7.50
C ILE A 8 18.37 -20.84 7.68
N LEU A 9 17.64 -20.03 6.91
CA LEU A 9 16.19 -20.12 6.86
C LEU A 9 15.82 -21.34 6.01
N VAL A 10 15.59 -22.47 6.64
CA VAL A 10 14.88 -23.59 6.02
C VAL A 10 13.41 -23.25 6.09
N LEU A 11 12.82 -22.81 4.98
CA LEU A 11 11.37 -22.66 4.86
C LEU A 11 10.76 -24.07 4.84
N ALA A 12 10.51 -24.63 6.01
CA ALA A 12 9.62 -25.76 6.16
C ALA A 12 8.20 -25.21 5.99
N ILE A 13 7.58 -25.46 4.83
CA ILE A 13 6.16 -25.24 4.65
C ILE A 13 5.45 -26.29 5.51
N ALA A 14 5.14 -25.93 6.75
CA ALA A 14 4.19 -26.67 7.55
C ALA A 14 2.81 -26.49 6.90
N ALA A 15 2.27 -27.58 6.37
CA ALA A 15 0.86 -27.64 5.99
C ALA A 15 0.02 -27.44 7.26
N GLY A 16 -0.46 -26.22 7.48
CA GLY A 16 -1.25 -25.89 8.64
C GLY A 16 -2.00 -24.58 8.46
N SER A 17 -3.31 -24.71 8.32
CA SER A 17 -4.36 -23.68 8.39
C SER A 17 -4.47 -22.81 7.14
N ALA A 18 -5.44 -23.17 6.32
CA ALA A 18 -5.97 -22.32 5.26
C ALA A 18 -6.47 -20.99 5.85
N PHE A 19 -5.63 -19.97 5.83
CA PHE A 19 -6.12 -18.62 5.83
C PHE A 19 -6.84 -18.42 4.51
N ALA A 20 -7.99 -17.73 4.56
CA ALA A 20 -8.86 -17.44 3.43
C ALA A 20 -8.16 -16.60 2.34
N GLY A 21 -7.29 -17.20 1.63
CA GLY A 21 -6.76 -16.86 0.34
C GLY A 21 -7.08 -18.02 -0.54
N GLY A 22 -7.52 -17.79 -1.76
CA GLY A 22 -7.92 -18.85 -2.68
C GLY A 22 -6.93 -20.01 -2.67
N SER A 23 -7.44 -21.21 -2.69
CA SER A 23 -6.68 -22.45 -2.56
C SER A 23 -5.67 -22.73 -3.68
N ASN A 24 -5.65 -21.88 -4.70
CA ASN A 24 -4.76 -22.02 -5.86
C ASN A 24 -4.30 -20.64 -6.35
N TYR A 25 -3.14 -20.21 -5.93
CA TYR A 25 -2.46 -19.05 -6.53
C TYR A 25 -1.81 -19.39 -7.90
N GLY A 26 -2.35 -20.32 -8.66
CA GLY A 26 -1.77 -20.76 -9.93
C GLY A 26 -0.44 -21.48 -9.81
N VAL A 27 0.05 -21.71 -8.60
CA VAL A 27 1.33 -22.38 -8.35
C VAL A 27 1.07 -23.71 -7.64
N THR A 28 1.48 -24.79 -8.26
CA THR A 28 1.45 -26.12 -7.62
C THR A 28 2.43 -26.12 -6.43
N PRO A 29 1.99 -26.47 -5.21
CA PRO A 29 2.90 -26.58 -4.07
C PRO A 29 4.12 -27.45 -4.41
N GLY A 30 5.32 -26.93 -4.14
CA GLY A 30 6.58 -27.60 -4.47
C GLY A 30 7.10 -27.38 -5.88
N ALA A 31 6.33 -26.71 -6.77
CA ALA A 31 6.78 -26.38 -8.12
C ALA A 31 7.74 -25.17 -8.18
N LEU A 32 7.79 -24.36 -7.11
CA LEU A 32 8.73 -23.23 -7.03
C LEU A 32 10.15 -23.73 -6.80
N LYS A 33 11.06 -23.26 -7.64
CA LYS A 33 12.49 -23.47 -7.41
C LYS A 33 12.87 -22.81 -6.09
N GLN A 34 13.42 -23.58 -5.15
CA GLN A 34 13.93 -22.99 -3.90
C GLN A 34 15.09 -22.05 -4.24
N ILE A 35 14.95 -20.79 -3.83
CA ILE A 35 16.05 -19.82 -3.90
C ILE A 35 16.78 -19.92 -2.56
N ALA A 36 17.99 -20.47 -2.58
CA ALA A 36 18.88 -20.39 -1.43
C ALA A 36 19.49 -19.01 -1.36
N GLY A 37 19.36 -18.33 -0.25
CA GLY A 37 19.91 -16.98 -0.02
C GLY A 37 20.06 -16.71 1.46
N GLN A 38 20.83 -15.67 1.80
CA GLN A 38 20.89 -15.14 3.15
C GLN A 38 19.84 -14.03 3.31
N ALA A 39 18.96 -14.16 4.28
CA ALA A 39 18.04 -13.10 4.70
C ALA A 39 18.54 -12.48 6.00
N ARG A 40 18.40 -11.16 6.13
CA ARG A 40 18.60 -10.43 7.39
C ARG A 40 17.26 -9.86 7.81
N GLU A 41 16.94 -9.97 9.09
CA GLU A 41 15.67 -9.54 9.64
C GLU A 41 15.92 -8.52 10.76
N TRP A 42 15.10 -7.47 10.78
CA TRP A 42 15.10 -6.45 11.83
C TRP A 42 13.68 -6.34 12.39
N PRO A 43 13.48 -6.61 13.69
CA PRO A 43 12.16 -6.44 14.28
C PRO A 43 11.76 -4.95 14.33
N VAL A 44 10.56 -4.64 13.91
CA VAL A 44 9.97 -3.30 14.10
C VAL A 44 9.78 -3.09 15.61
N PRO A 45 10.24 -1.95 16.18
CA PRO A 45 10.20 -1.73 17.64
C PRO A 45 8.81 -1.83 18.25
N THR A 46 7.80 -1.33 17.55
CA THR A 46 6.39 -1.52 17.91
C THR A 46 5.77 -2.61 17.02
N PRO A 47 5.87 -3.90 17.39
CA PRO A 47 5.51 -5.01 16.52
C PRO A 47 3.98 -5.23 16.53
N SER A 48 3.22 -4.27 16.02
CA SER A 48 1.77 -4.31 16.05
C SER A 48 1.18 -4.12 14.66
N PHE A 49 1.14 -5.21 13.91
CA PHE A 49 0.54 -5.29 12.58
C PHE A 49 1.12 -4.26 11.61
N ALA A 50 2.43 -4.39 11.33
CA ALA A 50 3.09 -3.63 10.27
C ALA A 50 2.43 -3.94 8.91
N ARG A 51 2.20 -2.89 8.12
CA ARG A 51 1.53 -2.94 6.82
C ARG A 51 2.50 -2.53 5.71
N ASP A 52 2.01 -1.72 4.79
CA ASP A 52 2.74 -1.39 3.56
C ASP A 52 4.05 -0.63 3.87
N PRO A 53 5.19 -1.05 3.30
CA PRO A 53 6.42 -0.28 3.30
C PRO A 53 6.48 0.66 2.08
N ALA A 54 7.23 1.76 2.20
CA ALA A 54 7.59 2.61 1.06
C ALA A 54 9.06 3.05 1.12
N PRO A 55 9.77 3.04 -0.01
CA PRO A 55 11.09 3.62 -0.11
C PRO A 55 10.99 5.15 -0.07
N ALA A 56 12.04 5.78 0.48
CA ALA A 56 12.19 7.22 0.49
C ALA A 56 13.36 7.66 -0.41
N PRO A 57 13.37 8.93 -0.87
CA PRO A 57 14.45 9.45 -1.72
C PRO A 57 15.85 9.37 -1.09
N ASP A 58 15.93 9.34 0.23
CA ASP A 58 17.18 9.22 0.99
C ASP A 58 17.66 7.77 1.17
N GLY A 59 17.00 6.80 0.54
CA GLY A 59 17.32 5.37 0.61
C GLY A 59 16.79 4.65 1.85
N ASN A 60 16.09 5.33 2.74
CA ASN A 60 15.44 4.73 3.89
C ASN A 60 14.08 4.13 3.54
N ILE A 61 13.54 3.30 4.43
CA ILE A 61 12.24 2.64 4.24
C ILE A 61 11.30 3.09 5.35
N TYR A 62 10.13 3.59 4.98
CA TYR A 62 9.06 3.90 5.93
C TYR A 62 8.02 2.78 5.94
N ILE A 63 7.44 2.53 7.10
CA ILE A 63 6.53 1.40 7.36
C ILE A 63 5.32 1.90 8.16
N ALA A 64 4.13 1.56 7.69
CA ALA A 64 2.90 1.80 8.44
C ALA A 64 2.73 0.73 9.51
N VAL A 65 2.73 1.12 10.79
CA VAL A 65 2.49 0.21 11.93
C VAL A 65 1.05 0.40 12.40
N MET A 66 0.13 -0.30 11.76
CA MET A 66 -1.30 -0.02 11.81
C MET A 66 -1.89 -0.09 13.21
N HIS A 67 -1.74 -1.22 13.92
CA HIS A 67 -2.30 -1.35 15.26
C HIS A 67 -1.44 -0.64 16.32
N GLY A 68 -0.17 -0.36 16.01
CA GLY A 68 0.69 0.47 16.84
C GLY A 68 0.42 1.96 16.71
N ASN A 69 -0.42 2.37 15.74
CA ASN A 69 -0.75 3.77 15.45
C ASN A 69 0.49 4.64 15.22
N ARG A 70 1.48 4.11 14.46
CA ARG A 70 2.79 4.73 14.23
C ARG A 70 3.23 4.64 12.77
N ILE A 71 4.14 5.53 12.38
CA ILE A 71 5.01 5.34 11.23
C ILE A 71 6.39 5.02 11.76
N ALA A 72 7.01 3.94 11.27
CA ALA A 72 8.39 3.60 11.54
C ALA A 72 9.26 3.92 10.32
N ARG A 73 10.48 4.42 10.52
CA ARG A 73 11.53 4.53 9.50
C ARG A 73 12.65 3.56 9.84
N PHE A 74 13.02 2.74 8.90
CA PHE A 74 14.24 1.94 8.95
C PHE A 74 15.36 2.69 8.21
N ASP A 75 16.38 3.09 8.94
CA ASP A 75 17.62 3.63 8.39
C ASP A 75 18.47 2.47 7.87
N THR A 76 18.57 2.37 6.54
CA THR A 76 19.23 1.23 5.88
C THR A 76 20.74 1.21 6.06
N ALA A 77 21.35 2.36 6.33
CA ALA A 77 22.80 2.48 6.56
C ALA A 77 23.16 2.20 8.03
N ALA A 78 22.39 2.77 8.95
CA ALA A 78 22.62 2.58 10.40
C ALA A 78 21.95 1.32 10.95
N GLU A 79 21.05 0.69 10.19
CA GLU A 79 20.24 -0.48 10.58
C GLU A 79 19.42 -0.22 11.87
N LYS A 80 18.83 0.97 11.96
CA LYS A 80 18.10 1.42 13.14
C LYS A 80 16.72 1.93 12.78
N PHE A 81 15.79 1.76 13.70
CA PHE A 81 14.45 2.32 13.59
C PHE A 81 14.31 3.65 14.31
N THR A 82 13.46 4.51 13.73
CA THR A 82 12.88 5.70 14.36
C THR A 82 11.37 5.62 14.18
N GLU A 83 10.59 5.94 15.22
CA GLU A 83 9.13 5.88 15.15
C GLU A 83 8.49 7.23 15.50
N TRP A 84 7.36 7.53 14.86
CA TRP A 84 6.51 8.67 15.17
C TRP A 84 5.12 8.19 15.51
N GLU A 85 4.62 8.63 16.64
CA GLU A 85 3.23 8.42 17.03
C GLU A 85 2.31 9.30 16.21
N LEU A 86 1.19 8.72 15.77
CA LEU A 86 0.18 9.41 14.97
C LEU A 86 -0.99 9.87 15.86
N PRO A 87 -1.82 10.81 15.37
CA PRO A 87 -3.04 11.18 16.06
C PRO A 87 -3.89 9.95 16.42
N PRO A 88 -4.59 9.98 17.55
CA PRO A 88 -5.36 8.84 18.04
C PRO A 88 -6.30 8.24 16.98
N GLY A 89 -6.24 6.93 16.82
CA GLY A 89 -7.12 6.19 15.91
C GLY A 89 -6.76 6.28 14.44
N ALA A 90 -5.64 6.89 14.05
CA ALA A 90 -5.24 6.98 12.65
C ALA A 90 -5.09 5.59 11.99
N LYS A 91 -4.48 4.63 12.69
CA LYS A 91 -4.28 3.26 12.21
C LYS A 91 -3.79 3.24 10.76
N PRO A 92 -2.55 3.69 10.51
CA PRO A 92 -2.03 3.86 9.15
C PRO A 92 -2.02 2.53 8.41
N HIS A 93 -2.42 2.53 7.12
CA HIS A 93 -2.41 1.33 6.29
C HIS A 93 -1.41 1.43 5.14
N GLY A 94 -1.67 2.26 4.14
CA GLY A 94 -0.76 2.54 3.04
C GLY A 94 0.02 3.82 3.29
N LEU A 95 1.20 3.92 2.70
CA LEU A 95 1.99 5.15 2.73
C LEU A 95 2.85 5.32 1.47
N VAL A 96 3.21 6.56 1.19
CA VAL A 96 4.18 6.95 0.17
C VAL A 96 5.06 8.07 0.73
N VAL A 97 6.27 8.19 0.21
CA VAL A 97 7.17 9.30 0.57
C VAL A 97 7.38 10.17 -0.66
N ASP A 98 7.17 11.48 -0.53
CA ASP A 98 7.36 12.39 -1.64
C ASP A 98 8.84 12.81 -1.81
N GLU A 99 9.12 13.57 -2.87
CA GLU A 99 10.47 14.01 -3.22
C GLU A 99 11.12 14.90 -2.14
N ALA A 100 10.32 15.56 -1.31
CA ALA A 100 10.80 16.36 -0.19
C ALA A 100 11.06 15.53 1.09
N GLY A 101 10.78 14.22 1.03
CA GLY A 101 10.90 13.31 2.17
C GLY A 101 9.73 13.37 3.14
N ILE A 102 8.61 13.96 2.74
CA ILE A 102 7.37 13.98 3.51
C ILE A 102 6.65 12.65 3.36
N VAL A 103 6.22 12.06 4.46
CA VAL A 103 5.45 10.83 4.47
C VAL A 103 3.97 11.15 4.42
N TRP A 104 3.29 10.61 3.41
CA TRP A 104 1.85 10.67 3.26
C TRP A 104 1.27 9.29 3.54
N TYR A 105 0.28 9.20 4.42
CA TYR A 105 -0.30 7.92 4.82
C TYR A 105 -1.83 7.94 4.78
N THR A 106 -2.41 6.77 4.61
CA THR A 106 -3.85 6.58 4.76
C THR A 106 -4.17 6.28 6.22
N GLY A 107 -4.92 7.16 6.86
CA GLY A 107 -5.48 6.96 8.20
C GLY A 107 -6.74 6.09 8.11
N ASN A 108 -6.52 4.79 7.94
CA ASN A 108 -7.57 3.81 7.70
C ASN A 108 -8.60 3.77 8.85
N GLY A 109 -8.14 3.97 10.08
CA GLY A 109 -9.02 3.92 11.26
C GLY A 109 -9.82 5.19 11.50
N ASN A 110 -9.34 6.37 11.05
CA ASN A 110 -9.97 7.64 11.34
C ASN A 110 -10.47 8.40 10.11
N GLY A 111 -10.41 7.79 8.91
CA GLY A 111 -10.91 8.36 7.67
C GLY A 111 -10.16 9.63 7.23
N SER A 112 -8.84 9.63 7.32
CA SER A 112 -8.01 10.77 6.93
C SER A 112 -6.88 10.37 5.97
N ILE A 113 -6.31 11.37 5.29
CA ILE A 113 -4.98 11.30 4.69
C ILE A 113 -4.06 12.12 5.58
N GLY A 114 -3.02 11.47 6.10
CA GLY A 114 -2.07 12.12 6.98
C GLY A 114 -0.79 12.52 6.26
N ARG A 115 -0.21 13.63 6.72
CA ARG A 115 1.09 14.17 6.31
C ARG A 115 1.99 14.22 7.54
N LEU A 116 3.04 13.43 7.55
CA LEU A 116 4.09 13.47 8.56
C LEU A 116 5.34 14.11 7.97
N ASP A 117 5.86 15.14 8.60
CA ASP A 117 7.20 15.65 8.35
C ASP A 117 8.18 14.95 9.32
N PRO A 118 9.04 14.05 8.83
CA PRO A 118 9.92 13.28 9.71
C PRO A 118 10.99 14.12 10.41
N LYS A 119 11.32 15.32 9.89
CA LYS A 119 12.33 16.20 10.47
C LYS A 119 11.81 16.92 11.71
N SER A 120 10.56 17.36 11.66
CA SER A 120 9.92 18.09 12.76
C SER A 120 9.02 17.22 13.63
N GLY A 121 8.67 16.03 13.17
CA GLY A 121 7.65 15.17 13.78
C GLY A 121 6.22 15.69 13.64
N LYS A 122 6.01 16.79 12.91
CA LYS A 122 4.69 17.40 12.75
C LYS A 122 3.78 16.54 11.88
N VAL A 123 2.58 16.25 12.39
CA VAL A 123 1.53 15.57 11.66
C VAL A 123 0.40 16.55 11.33
N THR A 124 -0.14 16.46 10.11
CA THR A 124 -1.34 17.16 9.66
C THR A 124 -2.27 16.14 9.03
N GLU A 125 -3.57 16.21 9.29
CA GLU A 125 -4.55 15.29 8.73
C GLU A 125 -5.59 16.03 7.88
N TYR A 126 -5.93 15.44 6.73
CA TYR A 126 -6.96 15.88 5.81
C TYR A 126 -8.12 14.89 5.88
N LYS A 127 -9.24 15.28 6.43
CA LYS A 127 -10.41 14.41 6.54
C LYS A 127 -11.02 14.14 5.18
N VAL A 128 -11.30 12.87 4.91
CA VAL A 128 -12.03 12.46 3.71
C VAL A 128 -13.50 12.91 3.85
N PRO A 129 -14.05 13.72 2.92
CA PRO A 129 -15.37 14.32 3.09
C PRO A 129 -16.49 13.28 3.29
N GLY A 130 -16.48 12.22 2.51
CA GLY A 130 -17.44 11.11 2.67
C GLY A 130 -17.07 10.11 3.77
N GLY A 131 -16.01 10.34 4.54
CA GLY A 131 -15.49 9.40 5.53
C GLY A 131 -14.97 8.09 4.89
N GLY A 132 -14.94 7.04 5.66
CA GLY A 132 -14.54 5.70 5.22
C GLY A 132 -13.15 5.30 5.68
N ASP A 133 -12.57 4.32 5.00
CA ASP A 133 -11.34 3.62 5.34
C ASP A 133 -10.28 3.77 4.23
N PRO A 134 -9.62 4.92 4.12
CA PRO A 134 -8.54 5.09 3.12
C PRO A 134 -7.51 3.96 3.23
N HIS A 135 -7.14 3.38 2.06
CA HIS A 135 -6.41 2.13 2.09
C HIS A 135 -5.07 2.21 1.34
N THR A 136 -5.05 2.07 0.02
CA THR A 136 -3.85 2.20 -0.79
C THR A 136 -3.68 3.65 -1.26
N ILE A 137 -2.45 4.15 -1.35
CA ILE A 137 -2.14 5.53 -1.74
C ILE A 137 -0.98 5.57 -2.72
N VAL A 138 -1.05 6.44 -3.73
CA VAL A 138 0.04 6.74 -4.68
C VAL A 138 0.09 8.22 -5.00
N ILE A 139 1.22 8.69 -5.56
CA ILE A 139 1.41 10.07 -6.03
C ILE A 139 1.42 10.08 -7.55
N ASP A 140 0.64 10.96 -8.19
CA ASP A 140 0.70 11.17 -9.62
C ASP A 140 1.85 12.11 -10.04
N ALA A 141 2.12 12.20 -11.35
CA ALA A 141 3.17 13.07 -11.90
C ALA A 141 2.93 14.57 -11.61
N GLY A 142 1.69 14.97 -11.35
CA GLY A 142 1.32 16.34 -10.93
C GLY A 142 1.44 16.56 -9.43
N GLY A 143 1.87 15.53 -8.68
CA GLY A 143 2.04 15.60 -7.24
C GLY A 143 0.75 15.48 -6.43
N LYS A 144 -0.37 15.08 -7.02
CA LYS A 144 -1.61 14.80 -6.28
C LYS A 144 -1.58 13.38 -5.73
N LEU A 145 -2.25 13.18 -4.62
CA LEU A 145 -2.36 11.88 -3.97
C LEU A 145 -3.67 11.22 -4.36
N TRP A 146 -3.57 10.03 -4.90
CA TRP A 146 -4.72 9.17 -5.20
C TRP A 146 -4.78 8.05 -4.17
N PHE A 147 -5.97 7.74 -3.68
CA PHE A 147 -6.15 6.71 -2.67
C PHE A 147 -7.50 6.00 -2.80
N THR A 148 -7.52 4.73 -2.45
CA THR A 148 -8.76 3.96 -2.40
C THR A 148 -9.45 4.12 -1.05
N ILE A 149 -10.78 4.10 -1.04
CA ILE A 149 -11.65 4.08 0.13
C ILE A 149 -12.49 2.82 0.02
N GLN A 150 -11.96 1.72 0.57
CA GLN A 150 -12.38 0.37 0.28
C GLN A 150 -13.88 0.12 0.58
N ASN A 151 -14.28 0.21 1.84
CA ASN A 151 -15.67 0.01 2.23
C ASN A 151 -16.55 1.20 1.85
N GLY A 152 -15.95 2.37 1.66
CA GLY A 152 -16.61 3.57 1.17
C GLY A 152 -16.96 3.52 -0.32
N GLN A 153 -16.50 2.51 -1.07
CA GLN A 153 -16.80 2.32 -2.50
C GLN A 153 -16.42 3.55 -3.36
N ARG A 154 -15.25 4.14 -3.09
CA ARG A 154 -14.77 5.36 -3.77
C ARG A 154 -13.24 5.35 -3.93
N VAL A 155 -12.79 6.23 -4.81
CA VAL A 155 -11.38 6.65 -4.92
C VAL A 155 -11.32 8.12 -4.59
N GLY A 156 -10.36 8.54 -3.77
CA GLY A 156 -10.13 9.93 -3.43
C GLY A 156 -8.90 10.48 -4.15
N ARG A 157 -8.91 11.79 -4.41
CA ARG A 157 -7.76 12.55 -4.92
C ARG A 157 -7.53 13.78 -4.04
N LEU A 158 -6.41 13.82 -3.32
CA LEU A 158 -6.02 14.97 -2.51
C LEU A 158 -5.07 15.88 -3.32
N ASP A 159 -5.44 17.14 -3.45
CA ASP A 159 -4.54 18.20 -3.88
C ASP A 159 -3.73 18.69 -2.67
N ARG A 160 -2.43 18.41 -2.68
CA ARG A 160 -1.53 18.70 -1.54
C ARG A 160 -1.36 20.19 -1.25
N ALA A 161 -1.56 21.06 -2.25
CA ALA A 161 -1.39 22.50 -2.08
C ALA A 161 -2.61 23.16 -1.40
N SER A 162 -3.81 22.76 -1.83
CA SER A 162 -5.07 23.32 -1.30
C SER A 162 -5.66 22.52 -0.15
N GLY A 163 -5.27 21.26 0.01
CA GLY A 163 -5.88 20.31 0.95
C GLY A 163 -7.25 19.80 0.51
N ARG A 164 -7.69 20.14 -0.71
CA ARG A 164 -8.99 19.71 -1.24
C ARG A 164 -8.95 18.24 -1.64
N ILE A 165 -9.99 17.50 -1.26
CA ILE A 165 -10.19 16.11 -1.67
C ILE A 165 -11.40 16.04 -2.60
N ASP A 166 -11.19 15.51 -3.80
CA ASP A 166 -12.23 15.11 -4.74
C ASP A 166 -12.47 13.60 -4.58
N GLU A 167 -13.72 13.14 -4.74
CA GLU A 167 -14.08 11.74 -4.59
C GLU A 167 -14.77 11.22 -5.87
N TYR A 168 -14.40 10.02 -6.30
CA TYR A 168 -14.91 9.35 -7.49
C TYR A 168 -15.59 8.03 -7.06
N PRO A 169 -16.89 7.83 -7.34
CA PRO A 169 -17.57 6.56 -7.06
C PRO A 169 -16.87 5.39 -7.76
N MET A 170 -16.62 4.31 -7.01
CA MET A 170 -15.97 3.11 -7.51
C MET A 170 -16.47 1.91 -6.73
N SER A 171 -17.49 1.20 -7.24
CA SER A 171 -18.05 0.01 -6.59
C SER A 171 -17.10 -1.18 -6.66
N GLY A 172 -17.35 -2.23 -5.87
CA GLY A 172 -16.59 -3.49 -5.90
C GLY A 172 -15.36 -3.49 -5.02
N ASN A 173 -15.37 -2.79 -3.91
CA ASN A 173 -14.28 -2.71 -2.93
C ASN A 173 -12.95 -2.28 -3.57
N PRO A 174 -12.78 -1.02 -3.96
CA PRO A 174 -11.53 -0.51 -4.53
C PRO A 174 -10.38 -0.74 -3.54
N TYR A 175 -9.34 -1.45 -3.99
CA TYR A 175 -8.25 -1.90 -3.13
C TYR A 175 -6.88 -1.37 -3.58
N GLY A 176 -6.16 -2.10 -4.43
CA GLY A 176 -4.91 -1.65 -5.02
C GLY A 176 -5.16 -0.62 -6.12
N LEU A 177 -4.26 0.35 -6.27
CA LEU A 177 -4.31 1.29 -7.38
C LEU A 177 -2.91 1.58 -7.93
N ALA A 178 -2.84 1.88 -9.22
CA ALA A 178 -1.64 2.31 -9.92
C ALA A 178 -2.00 3.35 -10.97
N ILE A 179 -1.01 4.10 -11.43
CA ILE A 179 -1.17 5.11 -12.48
C ILE A 179 -0.33 4.68 -13.67
N ASP A 180 -0.91 4.62 -14.86
CA ASP A 180 -0.19 4.28 -16.07
C ASP A 180 0.56 5.49 -16.67
N ARG A 181 1.21 5.28 -17.82
CA ARG A 181 2.00 6.33 -18.50
C ARG A 181 1.17 7.48 -19.04
N ASP A 182 -0.10 7.22 -19.32
CA ASP A 182 -1.04 8.23 -19.85
C ASP A 182 -1.72 8.99 -18.69
N GLY A 183 -1.39 8.64 -17.44
CA GLY A 183 -1.92 9.25 -16.24
C GLY A 183 -3.28 8.68 -15.83
N ILE A 184 -3.74 7.61 -16.46
CA ILE A 184 -4.99 6.94 -16.07
C ILE A 184 -4.78 6.21 -14.74
N VAL A 185 -5.70 6.41 -13.83
CA VAL A 185 -5.68 5.74 -12.51
C VAL A 185 -6.44 4.43 -12.61
N TRP A 186 -5.72 3.32 -12.47
CA TRP A 186 -6.26 1.97 -12.48
C TRP A 186 -6.46 1.46 -11.06
N VAL A 187 -7.59 0.78 -10.82
CA VAL A 187 -8.05 0.39 -9.49
C VAL A 187 -8.51 -1.06 -9.50
N CYS A 188 -7.94 -1.88 -8.63
CA CYS A 188 -8.42 -3.23 -8.39
C CYS A 188 -9.75 -3.19 -7.66
N ARG A 189 -10.81 -3.75 -8.25
CA ARG A 189 -12.14 -3.91 -7.63
C ARG A 189 -12.21 -5.31 -7.02
N LEU A 190 -11.71 -5.43 -5.79
CA LEU A 190 -11.49 -6.71 -5.11
C LEU A 190 -12.72 -7.61 -5.04
N ALA A 191 -13.92 -7.06 -4.93
CA ALA A 191 -15.18 -7.80 -4.91
C ALA A 191 -15.97 -7.68 -6.23
N GLY A 192 -15.33 -7.22 -7.33
CA GLY A 192 -16.02 -6.91 -8.57
C GLY A 192 -15.45 -7.62 -9.80
N ASP A 193 -14.45 -8.51 -9.63
CA ASP A 193 -13.79 -9.22 -10.74
C ASP A 193 -13.43 -8.31 -11.92
N ALA A 194 -12.97 -7.10 -11.63
CA ALA A 194 -12.71 -6.07 -12.63
C ALA A 194 -11.64 -5.10 -12.17
N LEU A 195 -10.98 -4.46 -13.13
CA LEU A 195 -10.28 -3.21 -12.91
C LEU A 195 -11.23 -2.05 -13.18
N GLY A 196 -11.28 -1.08 -12.28
CA GLY A 196 -11.83 0.25 -12.57
C GLY A 196 -10.76 1.16 -13.13
N TRP A 197 -11.15 2.20 -13.85
CA TRP A 197 -10.23 3.25 -14.26
C TRP A 197 -10.87 4.63 -14.13
N ILE A 198 -10.03 5.63 -13.93
CA ILE A 198 -10.39 7.04 -13.85
C ILE A 198 -9.43 7.82 -14.75
N ASP A 199 -9.96 8.61 -15.68
CA ASP A 199 -9.21 9.63 -16.40
C ASP A 199 -9.24 10.93 -15.56
N PRO A 200 -8.11 11.35 -14.98
CA PRO A 200 -8.10 12.53 -14.10
C PRO A 200 -8.30 13.86 -14.82
N VAL A 201 -8.18 13.89 -16.15
CA VAL A 201 -8.35 15.10 -16.96
C VAL A 201 -9.83 15.31 -17.31
N SER A 202 -10.49 14.27 -17.82
CA SER A 202 -11.91 14.36 -18.20
C SER A 202 -12.86 14.02 -17.05
N GLY A 203 -12.38 13.40 -15.99
CA GLY A 203 -13.21 12.87 -14.90
C GLY A 203 -14.00 11.62 -15.26
N LYS A 204 -13.81 11.07 -16.47
CA LYS A 204 -14.49 9.86 -16.92
C LYS A 204 -13.98 8.65 -16.14
N THR A 205 -14.88 7.73 -15.88
CA THR A 205 -14.60 6.44 -15.23
C THR A 205 -15.12 5.29 -16.07
N GLY A 206 -14.52 4.12 -15.89
CA GLY A 206 -14.99 2.90 -16.54
C GLY A 206 -14.45 1.66 -15.87
N SER A 207 -14.64 0.52 -16.54
CA SER A 207 -14.18 -0.75 -15.99
C SER A 207 -13.85 -1.77 -17.07
N VAL A 208 -12.93 -2.69 -16.75
CA VAL A 208 -12.52 -3.82 -17.59
C VAL A 208 -12.64 -5.08 -16.74
N ALA A 209 -13.38 -6.08 -17.23
CA ALA A 209 -13.53 -7.36 -16.55
C ALA A 209 -12.19 -8.14 -16.52
N THR A 210 -11.90 -8.79 -15.41
CA THR A 210 -10.69 -9.60 -15.21
C THR A 210 -10.97 -11.10 -15.18
N GLY A 211 -12.24 -11.49 -15.34
CA GLY A 211 -12.71 -12.86 -15.27
C GLY A 211 -13.32 -13.21 -13.92
N ALA A 212 -14.32 -14.11 -13.97
CA ALA A 212 -15.06 -14.50 -12.78
C ALA A 212 -14.16 -15.13 -11.71
N GLY A 213 -14.31 -14.71 -10.48
CA GLY A 213 -13.53 -15.20 -9.34
C GLY A 213 -12.07 -14.73 -9.29
N SER A 214 -11.67 -13.79 -10.14
CA SER A 214 -10.29 -13.30 -10.18
C SER A 214 -9.90 -12.49 -8.94
N LEU A 215 -10.82 -11.72 -8.39
CA LEU A 215 -10.61 -10.88 -7.20
C LEU A 215 -9.30 -10.08 -7.29
N PRO A 216 -9.14 -9.13 -8.25
CA PRO A 216 -7.91 -8.37 -8.40
C PRO A 216 -7.64 -7.58 -7.12
N ARG A 217 -6.41 -7.68 -6.58
CA ARG A 217 -6.09 -7.11 -5.27
C ARG A 217 -4.99 -6.07 -5.31
N ARG A 218 -3.88 -6.35 -5.97
CA ARG A 218 -2.75 -5.44 -6.10
C ARG A 218 -2.43 -5.21 -7.56
N ILE A 219 -1.96 -4.03 -7.88
CA ILE A 219 -1.59 -3.60 -9.22
C ILE A 219 -0.36 -2.72 -9.16
N ALA A 220 0.49 -2.83 -10.15
CA ALA A 220 1.67 -1.98 -10.32
C ALA A 220 1.89 -1.70 -11.81
N THR A 221 2.46 -0.55 -12.10
CA THR A 221 2.92 -0.18 -13.44
C THR A 221 4.39 -0.53 -13.58
N ALA A 222 4.73 -1.33 -14.58
CA ALA A 222 6.11 -1.67 -14.90
C ALA A 222 6.80 -0.55 -15.72
N PRO A 223 8.15 -0.53 -15.79
CA PRO A 223 8.88 0.47 -16.57
C PRO A 223 8.55 0.50 -18.07
N ASP A 224 8.08 -0.60 -18.64
CA ASP A 224 7.62 -0.68 -20.03
C ASP A 224 6.19 -0.15 -20.24
N GLY A 225 5.49 0.21 -19.14
CA GLY A 225 4.11 0.71 -19.11
C GLY A 225 3.06 -0.37 -18.96
N SER A 226 3.45 -1.64 -18.91
CA SER A 226 2.50 -2.72 -18.64
C SER A 226 1.96 -2.66 -17.22
N LEU A 227 0.72 -3.09 -17.03
CA LEU A 227 0.08 -3.22 -15.73
C LEU A 227 0.19 -4.67 -15.25
N TRP A 228 0.78 -4.85 -14.09
CA TRP A 228 0.88 -6.15 -13.42
C TRP A 228 -0.15 -6.24 -12.32
N ILE A 229 -1.01 -7.25 -12.37
CA ILE A 229 -2.10 -7.44 -11.43
C ILE A 229 -1.90 -8.75 -10.66
N ALA A 230 -1.97 -8.66 -9.33
CA ALA A 230 -2.02 -9.84 -8.48
C ALA A 230 -3.49 -10.17 -8.16
N TYR A 231 -3.91 -11.35 -8.55
CA TYR A 231 -5.24 -11.89 -8.25
C TYR A 231 -5.24 -12.60 -6.89
N TYR A 232 -6.33 -12.44 -6.16
CA TYR A 232 -6.52 -13.05 -4.84
C TYR A 232 -7.39 -14.31 -4.92
N GLY A 233 -8.24 -14.41 -5.94
CA GLY A 233 -9.20 -15.49 -6.09
C GLY A 233 -8.66 -16.70 -6.84
N ASN A 234 -8.09 -16.51 -8.02
CA ASN A 234 -7.67 -17.59 -8.93
C ASN A 234 -6.23 -17.43 -9.45
N GLY A 235 -5.38 -16.76 -8.68
CA GLY A 235 -4.03 -16.29 -8.92
C GLY A 235 -3.09 -17.08 -9.76
#